data_469630356ad01f1b84bf54b39886a4c5
#
_entry.id   469630356ad01f1b84bf54b39886a4c5
#
_cell.length_a   1.000
_cell.length_b   1.000
_cell.length_c   1.000
_cell.angle_alpha   90.00
_cell.angle_beta   90.00
_cell.angle_gamma   90.00
#
_symmetry.space_group_name_H-M   'P 1'
#
loop_
_entity.id
_entity.type
_entity.pdbx_description
1 polymer ?
#
loop_
_entity_poly.entity_id
_entity_poly.type
_entity_poly.pdbx_seq_one_letter_code
_entity_poly.pdbx_strand_id
1 'polypeptide(L)'
;MFCSTCQRELSEDHFFKNNRKGGYYGTCKECRKQYVQRYSKPKYTYFEPCKIPVIKELVKKACWIFKINQKDFYSDCRLKEFALARKWVCQQLKDTTDLSYVQIGRAIHFDHTTVMYSCRQESRLAVAEYLQGGSPLIPIKRMNYQTGEITVDYIPEKKQKWIKIN
;
A
#
# COMPACT_ATOMS: atom_id res chain seq x y z
N MET A 1 -11.68 26.32 -31.61
CA MET A 1 -11.25 26.56 -30.22
C MET A 1 -9.73 26.60 -30.14
N PHE A 2 -9.20 27.41 -29.24
CA PHE A 2 -7.74 27.59 -29.09
C PHE A 2 -7.18 26.69 -28.00
N CYS A 3 -6.14 25.90 -28.31
CA CYS A 3 -5.48 25.05 -27.33
C CYS A 3 -4.42 25.82 -26.54
N SER A 4 -4.55 25.89 -25.21
CA SER A 4 -3.63 26.61 -24.32
C SER A 4 -2.20 26.06 -24.32
N THR A 5 -1.98 24.80 -24.72
CA THR A 5 -0.68 24.15 -24.67
C THR A 5 0.10 24.25 -25.99
N CYS A 6 -0.53 23.94 -27.13
CA CYS A 6 0.15 24.00 -28.43
C CYS A 6 -0.19 25.28 -29.22
N GLN A 7 -1.02 26.13 -28.66
CA GLN A 7 -1.44 27.43 -29.25
C GLN A 7 -2.00 27.34 -30.68
N ARG A 8 -2.56 26.18 -31.06
CA ARG A 8 -3.22 25.97 -32.35
C ARG A 8 -4.73 26.16 -32.20
N GLU A 9 -5.34 26.76 -33.21
CA GLU A 9 -6.77 26.78 -33.33
C GLU A 9 -7.28 25.49 -33.98
N LEU A 10 -8.16 24.77 -33.30
CA LEU A 10 -8.65 23.45 -33.67
C LEU A 10 -10.18 23.41 -33.53
N SER A 11 -10.83 22.52 -34.27
CA SER A 11 -12.25 22.23 -34.12
C SER A 11 -12.59 21.63 -32.77
N GLU A 12 -13.84 21.70 -32.33
CA GLU A 12 -14.29 21.19 -31.04
C GLU A 12 -14.04 19.72 -30.84
N ASP A 13 -14.05 18.93 -31.92
CA ASP A 13 -13.78 17.49 -31.89
C ASP A 13 -12.39 17.12 -31.35
N HIS A 14 -11.46 18.06 -31.41
CA HIS A 14 -10.11 17.91 -30.86
C HIS A 14 -10.02 18.15 -29.36
N PHE A 15 -11.13 18.46 -28.67
CA PHE A 15 -11.15 18.70 -27.22
C PHE A 15 -12.03 17.69 -26.52
N PHE A 16 -11.75 17.44 -25.24
CA PHE A 16 -12.63 16.64 -24.38
C PHE A 16 -13.72 17.53 -23.78
N LYS A 17 -14.96 17.03 -23.74
CA LYS A 17 -16.07 17.70 -23.05
C LYS A 17 -15.82 17.73 -21.55
N ASN A 18 -16.11 18.86 -20.93
CA ASN A 18 -16.02 19.05 -19.48
C ASN A 18 -17.42 18.93 -18.86
N ASN A 19 -17.75 17.75 -18.36
CA ASN A 19 -19.08 17.46 -17.81
C ASN A 19 -19.39 18.23 -16.51
N ARG A 20 -18.37 18.78 -15.81
CA ARG A 20 -18.59 19.51 -14.54
C ARG A 20 -18.91 20.98 -14.74
N LYS A 21 -18.30 21.60 -15.74
CA LYS A 21 -18.45 23.06 -15.98
C LYS A 21 -19.26 23.38 -17.25
N GLY A 22 -19.63 22.37 -18.02
CA GLY A 22 -20.10 22.54 -19.39
C GLY A 22 -18.99 22.98 -20.35
N GLY A 23 -19.17 22.78 -21.66
CA GLY A 23 -18.15 23.13 -22.65
C GLY A 23 -17.02 22.13 -22.79
N TYR A 24 -15.81 22.61 -23.05
CA TYR A 24 -14.64 21.80 -23.35
C TYR A 24 -13.45 22.17 -22.47
N TYR A 25 -12.48 21.25 -22.36
CA TYR A 25 -11.21 21.55 -21.70
C TYR A 25 -10.35 22.46 -22.58
N GLY A 26 -9.62 23.40 -22.00
CA GLY A 26 -8.74 24.33 -22.73
C GLY A 26 -7.52 23.69 -23.41
N THR A 27 -7.28 22.39 -23.24
CA THR A 27 -6.16 21.65 -23.81
C THR A 27 -6.68 20.59 -24.78
N CYS A 28 -6.13 20.52 -25.99
CA CYS A 28 -6.55 19.55 -26.99
C CYS A 28 -6.20 18.10 -26.56
N LYS A 29 -6.91 17.13 -27.16
CA LYS A 29 -6.71 15.69 -26.88
C LYS A 29 -5.28 15.21 -27.07
N GLU A 30 -4.60 15.74 -28.07
CA GLU A 30 -3.22 15.38 -28.41
C GLU A 30 -2.23 15.87 -27.35
N CYS A 31 -2.29 17.16 -26.98
CA CYS A 31 -1.47 17.70 -25.90
C CYS A 31 -1.74 17.02 -24.58
N ARG A 32 -3.01 16.69 -24.27
CA ARG A 32 -3.37 15.95 -23.07
C ARG A 32 -2.84 14.53 -23.09
N LYS A 33 -2.86 13.85 -24.24
CA LYS A 33 -2.27 12.52 -24.41
C LYS A 33 -0.75 12.54 -24.18
N GLN A 34 -0.06 13.52 -24.78
CA GLN A 34 1.39 13.71 -24.56
C GLN A 34 1.72 14.02 -23.10
N TYR A 35 0.90 14.87 -22.44
CA TYR A 35 1.05 15.14 -21.01
C TYR A 35 0.89 13.87 -20.17
N VAL A 36 -0.17 13.10 -20.40
CA VAL A 36 -0.41 11.84 -19.70
C VAL A 36 0.73 10.85 -19.95
N GLN A 37 1.20 10.71 -21.19
CA GLN A 37 2.35 9.82 -21.50
C GLN A 37 3.63 10.25 -20.79
N ARG A 38 3.89 11.56 -20.72
CA ARG A 38 5.08 12.12 -20.06
C ARG A 38 5.06 11.96 -18.54
N TYR A 39 3.89 12.07 -17.93
CA TYR A 39 3.71 12.06 -16.47
C TYR A 39 3.06 10.80 -15.93
N SER A 40 2.50 9.92 -16.78
CA SER A 40 2.02 8.63 -16.33
C SER A 40 3.22 7.75 -15.97
N LYS A 41 3.32 7.44 -14.69
CA LYS A 41 4.17 6.34 -14.25
C LYS A 41 3.68 5.04 -14.89
N PRO A 42 4.56 4.05 -15.12
CA PRO A 42 4.13 2.72 -15.53
C PRO A 42 3.00 2.25 -14.61
N LYS A 43 2.06 1.50 -15.15
CA LYS A 43 0.83 1.10 -14.44
C LYS A 43 1.11 0.48 -13.07
N TYR A 44 2.27 -0.16 -12.94
CA TYR A 44 2.81 -0.65 -11.66
C TYR A 44 4.32 -0.49 -11.66
N THR A 45 4.83 0.16 -10.62
CA THR A 45 6.27 0.22 -10.35
C THR A 45 6.58 -0.87 -9.35
N TYR A 46 7.51 -1.76 -9.69
CA TYR A 46 8.01 -2.79 -8.79
C TYR A 46 9.29 -2.31 -8.14
N PHE A 47 9.38 -2.50 -6.84
CA PHE A 47 10.57 -2.17 -6.06
C PHE A 47 11.34 -3.44 -5.75
N GLU A 48 12.65 -3.33 -5.62
CA GLU A 48 13.46 -4.46 -5.16
C GLU A 48 13.04 -4.90 -3.76
N PRO A 49 12.93 -6.22 -3.49
CA PRO A 49 12.62 -6.72 -2.17
C PRO A 49 13.66 -6.28 -1.13
N CYS A 50 13.21 -5.95 0.06
CA CYS A 50 14.09 -5.61 1.16
C CYS A 50 15.07 -6.73 1.46
N LYS A 51 16.36 -6.40 1.62
CA LYS A 51 17.44 -7.38 1.89
C LYS A 51 17.54 -7.76 3.37
N ILE A 52 16.91 -7.02 4.26
CA ILE A 52 16.94 -7.25 5.72
C ILE A 52 16.16 -8.53 6.05
N PRO A 53 16.76 -9.57 6.64
CA PRO A 53 16.11 -10.87 6.83
C PRO A 53 14.79 -10.81 7.59
N VAL A 54 14.74 -10.06 8.68
CA VAL A 54 13.52 -9.91 9.52
C VAL A 54 12.37 -9.31 8.72
N ILE A 55 12.64 -8.27 7.92
CA ILE A 55 11.63 -7.63 7.10
C ILE A 55 11.17 -8.56 5.98
N LYS A 56 12.10 -9.29 5.37
CA LYS A 56 11.80 -10.29 4.33
C LYS A 56 10.85 -11.37 4.84
N GLU A 57 11.07 -11.86 6.05
CA GLU A 57 10.18 -12.86 6.68
C GLU A 57 8.80 -12.26 7.00
N LEU A 58 8.74 -11.03 7.51
CA LEU A 58 7.47 -10.33 7.75
C LEU A 58 6.67 -10.14 6.46
N VAL A 59 7.33 -9.75 5.37
CA VAL A 59 6.68 -9.61 4.05
C VAL A 59 6.18 -10.96 3.56
N LYS A 60 6.95 -12.03 3.69
CA LYS A 60 6.47 -13.39 3.34
C LYS A 60 5.23 -13.78 4.14
N LYS A 61 5.23 -13.52 5.46
CA LYS A 61 4.05 -13.75 6.32
C LYS A 61 2.85 -12.95 5.86
N ALA A 62 3.02 -11.66 5.55
CA ALA A 62 1.94 -10.83 5.02
C ALA A 62 1.41 -11.37 3.70
N CYS A 63 2.27 -11.71 2.76
CA CYS A 63 1.88 -12.27 1.47
C CYS A 63 1.04 -13.54 1.65
N TRP A 64 1.43 -14.39 2.58
CA TRP A 64 0.69 -15.59 2.88
C TRP A 64 -0.68 -15.30 3.54
N ILE A 65 -0.72 -14.41 4.56
CA ILE A 65 -1.95 -14.03 5.27
C ILE A 65 -2.99 -13.40 4.32
N PHE A 66 -2.55 -12.50 3.47
CA PHE A 66 -3.41 -11.75 2.56
C PHE A 66 -3.58 -12.43 1.19
N LYS A 67 -2.97 -13.61 0.98
CA LYS A 67 -3.01 -14.40 -0.27
C LYS A 67 -2.56 -13.59 -1.50
N ILE A 68 -1.48 -12.85 -1.38
CA ILE A 68 -0.89 -12.04 -2.44
C ILE A 68 0.53 -12.54 -2.78
N ASN A 69 1.00 -12.23 -3.98
CA ASN A 69 2.38 -12.51 -4.37
C ASN A 69 3.33 -11.43 -3.82
N GLN A 70 4.57 -11.79 -3.60
CA GLN A 70 5.58 -10.85 -3.13
C GLN A 70 5.83 -9.70 -4.13
N LYS A 71 5.71 -9.96 -5.43
CA LYS A 71 5.76 -8.91 -6.47
C LYS A 71 4.64 -7.89 -6.29
N ASP A 72 3.43 -8.34 -5.97
CA ASP A 72 2.27 -7.46 -5.75
C ASP A 72 2.43 -6.62 -4.48
N PHE A 73 3.06 -7.19 -3.44
CA PHE A 73 3.39 -6.43 -2.24
C PHE A 73 4.30 -5.24 -2.55
N TYR A 74 5.34 -5.44 -3.36
CA TYR A 74 6.31 -4.39 -3.75
C TYR A 74 5.88 -3.58 -4.99
N SER A 75 4.62 -3.69 -5.43
CA SER A 75 4.06 -2.87 -6.51
C SER A 75 3.39 -1.60 -5.95
N ASP A 76 3.10 -0.64 -6.79
CA ASP A 76 2.30 0.54 -6.46
C ASP A 76 0.79 0.30 -6.62
N CYS A 77 0.38 -0.95 -6.85
CA CYS A 77 -1.01 -1.35 -6.95
C CYS A 77 -1.76 -1.09 -5.64
N ARG A 78 -2.96 -0.49 -5.74
CA ARG A 78 -3.79 -0.06 -4.60
C ARG A 78 -5.00 -0.95 -4.36
N LEU A 79 -4.97 -2.20 -4.81
CA LEU A 79 -6.01 -3.16 -4.45
C LEU A 79 -6.07 -3.32 -2.92
N LYS A 80 -7.28 -3.56 -2.41
CA LYS A 80 -7.57 -3.58 -0.96
C LYS A 80 -6.64 -4.53 -0.20
N GLU A 81 -6.46 -5.75 -0.72
CA GLU A 81 -5.63 -6.78 -0.11
C GLU A 81 -4.16 -6.36 -0.03
N PHE A 82 -3.64 -5.75 -1.11
CA PHE A 82 -2.25 -5.29 -1.18
C PHE A 82 -2.01 -4.12 -0.21
N ALA A 83 -2.97 -3.19 -0.16
CA ALA A 83 -2.89 -2.06 0.76
C ALA A 83 -2.94 -2.52 2.22
N LEU A 84 -3.79 -3.48 2.55
CA LEU A 84 -3.91 -4.05 3.90
C LEU A 84 -2.68 -4.85 4.30
N ALA A 85 -2.11 -5.65 3.39
CA ALA A 85 -0.86 -6.38 3.64
C ALA A 85 0.30 -5.43 3.98
N ARG A 86 0.42 -4.33 3.22
CA ARG A 86 1.44 -3.30 3.48
C ARG A 86 1.23 -2.59 4.81
N LYS A 87 -0.01 -2.22 5.14
CA LYS A 87 -0.36 -1.64 6.44
C LYS A 87 0.00 -2.58 7.58
N TRP A 88 -0.33 -3.86 7.45
CA TRP A 88 0.00 -4.87 8.44
C TRP A 88 1.51 -4.97 8.68
N VAL A 89 2.32 -5.01 7.62
CA VAL A 89 3.80 -5.05 7.76
C VAL A 89 4.33 -3.79 8.45
N CYS A 90 3.82 -2.59 8.08
CA CYS A 90 4.21 -1.34 8.74
C CYS A 90 3.91 -1.38 10.25
N GLN A 91 2.72 -1.86 10.62
CA GLN A 91 2.28 -1.99 12.02
C GLN A 91 3.17 -2.98 12.76
N GLN A 92 3.42 -4.16 12.18
CA GLN A 92 4.27 -5.16 12.78
C GLN A 92 5.70 -4.64 13.00
N LEU A 93 6.30 -3.98 12.00
CA LEU A 93 7.63 -3.39 12.13
C LEU A 93 7.67 -2.31 13.22
N LYS A 94 6.63 -1.47 13.30
CA LYS A 94 6.58 -0.43 14.34
C LYS A 94 6.40 -1.00 15.73
N ASP A 95 5.65 -2.09 15.87
CA ASP A 95 5.34 -2.70 17.15
C ASP A 95 6.48 -3.64 17.65
N THR A 96 7.30 -4.17 16.73
CA THR A 96 8.35 -5.14 17.07
C THR A 96 9.77 -4.59 16.98
N THR A 97 9.93 -3.35 16.50
CA THR A 97 11.25 -2.71 16.34
C THR A 97 11.22 -1.25 16.75
N ASP A 98 12.36 -0.70 17.13
CA ASP A 98 12.52 0.73 17.44
C ASP A 98 12.73 1.60 16.18
N LEU A 99 12.49 1.05 15.01
CA LEU A 99 12.65 1.77 13.77
C LEU A 99 11.71 2.97 13.69
N SER A 100 12.26 4.11 13.27
CA SER A 100 11.46 5.28 12.94
C SER A 100 10.61 5.04 11.69
N TYR A 101 9.54 5.80 11.50
CA TYR A 101 8.70 5.72 10.29
C TYR A 101 9.51 5.91 9.00
N VAL A 102 10.55 6.77 9.04
CA VAL A 102 11.45 6.99 7.91
C VAL A 102 12.29 5.75 7.60
N GLN A 103 12.82 5.10 8.62
CA GLN A 103 13.62 3.88 8.45
C GLN A 103 12.76 2.72 7.95
N ILE A 104 11.55 2.55 8.50
CA ILE A 104 10.58 1.56 8.00
C ILE A 104 10.26 1.85 6.53
N GLY A 105 9.94 3.10 6.19
CA GLY A 105 9.62 3.49 4.83
C GLY A 105 10.75 3.17 3.84
N ARG A 106 11.99 3.50 4.19
CA ARG A 106 13.17 3.17 3.37
C ARG A 106 13.34 1.67 3.18
N ALA A 107 13.11 0.88 4.23
CA ALA A 107 13.29 -0.56 4.20
C ALA A 107 12.26 -1.29 3.32
N ILE A 108 11.04 -0.77 3.20
CA ILE A 108 9.95 -1.38 2.41
C ILE A 108 9.56 -0.55 1.18
N HIS A 109 10.37 0.48 0.83
CA HIS A 109 10.17 1.37 -0.30
C HIS A 109 8.86 2.19 -0.27
N PHE A 110 8.45 2.61 0.92
CA PHE A 110 7.30 3.48 1.11
C PHE A 110 7.71 4.85 1.65
N ASP A 111 6.91 5.84 1.33
CA ASP A 111 7.05 7.14 1.95
C ASP A 111 6.73 7.04 3.46
N HIS A 112 7.47 7.79 4.28
CA HIS A 112 7.28 7.79 5.74
C HIS A 112 5.87 8.22 6.16
N THR A 113 5.21 9.08 5.40
CA THR A 113 3.83 9.48 5.63
C THR A 113 2.88 8.30 5.42
N THR A 114 3.13 7.47 4.42
CA THR A 114 2.38 6.22 4.19
C THR A 114 2.53 5.25 5.35
N VAL A 115 3.75 5.11 5.90
CA VAL A 115 4.00 4.27 7.08
C VAL A 115 3.26 4.83 8.29
N MET A 116 3.35 6.14 8.52
CA MET A 116 2.67 6.83 9.61
C MET A 116 1.14 6.63 9.56
N TYR A 117 0.52 6.80 8.36
CA TYR A 117 -0.90 6.51 8.15
C TYR A 117 -1.25 5.05 8.39
N SER A 118 -0.38 4.12 7.99
CA SER A 118 -0.58 2.69 8.18
C SER A 118 -0.60 2.29 9.66
N CYS A 119 0.10 3.03 10.51
CA CYS A 119 0.17 2.78 11.96
C CYS A 119 -0.92 3.49 12.77
N ARG A 120 -1.78 4.31 12.15
CA ARG A 120 -2.91 4.96 12.83
C ARG A 120 -3.96 3.94 13.27
N GLN A 121 -4.72 4.29 14.31
CA GLN A 121 -5.76 3.44 14.89
C GLN A 121 -6.79 2.96 13.87
N GLU A 122 -7.27 3.84 13.00
CA GLU A 122 -8.22 3.51 11.92
C GLU A 122 -7.68 2.45 10.97
N SER A 123 -6.40 2.57 10.60
CA SER A 123 -5.74 1.57 9.75
C SER A 123 -5.52 0.24 10.46
N ARG A 124 -5.28 0.25 11.77
CA ARG A 124 -5.18 -0.96 12.60
C ARG A 124 -6.52 -1.68 12.68
N LEU A 125 -7.60 -0.94 12.90
CA LEU A 125 -8.96 -1.49 12.90
C LEU A 125 -9.30 -2.12 11.54
N ALA A 126 -9.04 -1.42 10.43
CA ALA A 126 -9.31 -1.96 9.09
C ALA A 126 -8.52 -3.24 8.78
N VAL A 127 -7.28 -3.36 9.26
CA VAL A 127 -6.49 -4.60 9.14
C VAL A 127 -7.07 -5.69 10.03
N ALA A 128 -7.43 -5.36 11.27
CA ALA A 128 -8.03 -6.30 12.20
C ALA A 128 -9.37 -6.86 11.68
N GLU A 129 -10.26 -6.02 11.20
CA GLU A 129 -11.53 -6.41 10.58
C GLU A 129 -11.34 -7.38 9.40
N TYR A 130 -10.38 -7.06 8.53
CA TYR A 130 -10.06 -7.95 7.39
C TYR A 130 -9.54 -9.30 7.87
N LEU A 131 -8.70 -9.33 8.90
CA LEU A 131 -8.15 -10.56 9.45
C LEU A 131 -9.20 -11.36 10.22
N GLN A 132 -10.14 -10.68 10.86
CA GLN A 132 -11.21 -11.32 11.62
C GLN A 132 -12.18 -12.10 10.74
N GLY A 133 -12.51 -11.63 9.56
CA GLY A 133 -13.31 -12.33 8.51
C GLY A 133 -14.41 -13.28 9.01
N GLY A 134 -14.97 -13.03 10.20
CA GLY A 134 -15.94 -13.88 10.89
C GLY A 134 -15.37 -15.09 11.62
N SER A 135 -14.06 -15.19 11.81
CA SER A 135 -13.44 -16.25 12.62
C SER A 135 -12.98 -15.72 13.99
N PRO A 136 -13.11 -16.50 15.07
CA PRO A 136 -12.65 -16.12 16.39
C PRO A 136 -11.14 -15.80 16.37
N LEU A 137 -10.77 -14.80 17.15
CA LEU A 137 -9.38 -14.36 17.30
C LEU A 137 -8.65 -15.25 18.29
N ILE A 138 -7.45 -15.69 17.93
CA ILE A 138 -6.59 -16.45 18.84
C ILE A 138 -5.47 -15.56 19.34
N PRO A 139 -5.21 -15.54 20.65
CA PRO A 139 -4.15 -14.73 21.22
C PRO A 139 -2.76 -15.21 20.82
N ILE A 140 -1.93 -14.32 20.32
CA ILE A 140 -0.50 -14.54 20.09
C ILE A 140 0.27 -13.71 21.11
N LYS A 141 1.05 -14.38 21.93
CA LYS A 141 1.97 -13.72 22.86
C LYS A 141 3.15 -13.14 22.09
N ARG A 142 3.41 -11.88 22.24
CA ARG A 142 4.62 -11.20 21.76
C ARG A 142 5.47 -10.80 22.94
N MET A 143 6.76 -11.04 22.84
CA MET A 143 7.73 -10.56 23.79
C MET A 143 8.47 -9.37 23.21
N ASN A 144 8.45 -8.26 23.92
CA ASN A 144 9.33 -7.13 23.62
C ASN A 144 10.75 -7.53 24.06
N TYR A 145 11.63 -7.69 23.11
CA TYR A 145 13.02 -8.13 23.37
C TYR A 145 13.84 -7.11 24.18
N GLN A 146 13.41 -5.84 24.25
CA GLN A 146 14.11 -4.81 25.02
C GLN A 146 13.58 -4.69 26.45
N THR A 147 12.26 -4.77 26.62
CA THR A 147 11.61 -4.58 27.95
C THR A 147 11.24 -5.91 28.63
N GLY A 148 11.27 -7.02 27.91
CA GLY A 148 10.80 -8.32 28.41
C GLY A 148 9.27 -8.42 28.55
N GLU A 149 8.53 -7.36 28.20
CA GLU A 149 7.08 -7.35 28.30
C GLU A 149 6.41 -8.26 27.27
N ILE A 150 5.41 -9.01 27.70
CA ILE A 150 4.61 -9.88 26.84
C ILE A 150 3.30 -9.18 26.53
N THR A 151 3.10 -8.81 25.26
CA THR A 151 1.82 -8.34 24.75
C THR A 151 1.05 -9.49 24.07
N VAL A 152 -0.28 -9.45 24.17
CA VAL A 152 -1.15 -10.47 23.57
C VAL A 152 -1.89 -9.86 22.38
N ASP A 153 -1.59 -10.35 21.19
CA ASP A 153 -2.31 -10.01 19.97
C ASP A 153 -3.27 -11.16 19.58
N TYR A 154 -4.28 -10.85 18.78
CA TYR A 154 -5.29 -11.81 18.39
C TYR A 154 -5.27 -12.06 16.88
N ILE A 155 -5.24 -13.33 16.47
CA ILE A 155 -5.31 -13.75 15.06
C ILE A 155 -6.51 -14.69 14.83
N PRO A 156 -7.20 -14.62 13.67
CA PRO A 156 -8.29 -15.52 13.35
C PRO A 156 -7.88 -16.98 13.28
N GLU A 157 -8.64 -17.87 13.92
CA GLU A 157 -8.35 -19.30 14.08
C GLU A 157 -8.15 -20.04 12.74
N LYS A 158 -8.90 -19.70 11.72
CA LYS A 158 -8.79 -20.33 10.38
C LYS A 158 -7.40 -20.16 9.74
N LYS A 159 -6.57 -19.24 10.23
CA LYS A 159 -5.23 -18.94 9.68
C LYS A 159 -4.10 -19.59 10.48
N GLN A 160 -4.40 -20.29 11.60
CA GLN A 160 -3.39 -20.89 12.46
C GLN A 160 -2.76 -22.18 11.95
N LYS A 161 -3.42 -22.92 11.05
CA LYS A 161 -2.89 -24.22 10.59
C LYS A 161 -1.45 -24.19 10.06
N TRP A 162 -0.89 -22.99 9.86
CA TRP A 162 0.41 -22.76 9.24
C TRP A 162 1.44 -22.04 10.14
N ILE A 163 1.06 -21.72 11.40
CA ILE A 163 1.98 -21.06 12.36
C ILE A 163 2.79 -22.11 13.17
N LYS A 164 2.65 -23.37 12.89
CA LYS A 164 3.58 -24.37 13.38
C LYS A 164 4.91 -24.20 12.63
N ILE A 165 5.72 -23.31 13.15
CA ILE A 165 7.14 -23.22 12.80
C ILE A 165 7.86 -24.09 13.82
N ASN A 166 8.44 -25.19 13.34
CA ASN A 166 9.45 -25.95 14.07
C ASN A 166 10.65 -25.06 14.38
#